data_3e574ff649ccc58d3f511e68501d1b53
#
_entry.id   3e574ff649ccc58d3f511e68501d1b53
#
_cell.length_a   1.000
_cell.length_b   1.000
_cell.length_c   1.000
_cell.angle_alpha   90.00
_cell.angle_beta   90.00
_cell.angle_gamma   90.00
#
_symmetry.space_group_name_H-M   'P 1'
#
loop_
_entity.id
_entity.type
_entity.pdbx_description
1 polymer ?
#
loop_
_entity_poly.entity_id
_entity_poly.type
_entity_poly.pdbx_seq_one_letter_code
_entity_poly.pdbx_strand_id
1 'polypeptide(L)'
;MTPITRPVMIIGDSSRAMLALTETMVDSDFDVVASVMDGESLVLAAQHYQPALALLDFTPSFGDALAASRQLSQNHPTTKVVFFSTHDDATYAAAAFEAGAAGFLVKQRTSDLTSLLTRILRGERIQHPATLPTPSRQ
;
A
#
# COMPACT_ATOMS: atom_id res chain seq x y z
N MET A 1 -24.18 16.53 -13.78
CA MET A 1 -23.02 16.61 -12.87
C MET A 1 -22.56 15.22 -12.47
N THR A 2 -21.31 14.95 -12.64
CA THR A 2 -20.76 13.66 -12.29
C THR A 2 -20.49 13.61 -10.79
N PRO A 3 -20.96 12.60 -10.07
CA PRO A 3 -20.65 12.52 -8.67
C PRO A 3 -19.15 12.33 -8.46
N ILE A 4 -18.63 12.93 -7.42
CA ILE A 4 -17.23 12.74 -7.05
C ILE A 4 -17.11 11.34 -6.45
N THR A 5 -16.33 10.51 -7.09
CA THR A 5 -16.12 9.15 -6.63
C THR A 5 -14.78 9.08 -5.93
N ARG A 6 -14.81 8.64 -4.67
CA ARG A 6 -13.57 8.45 -3.93
C ARG A 6 -12.92 7.14 -4.37
N PRO A 7 -11.59 7.10 -4.47
CA PRO A 7 -10.92 5.85 -4.81
C PRO A 7 -11.19 4.78 -3.77
N VAL A 8 -11.48 3.58 -4.24
CA VAL A 8 -11.73 2.45 -3.36
C VAL A 8 -10.41 1.88 -2.88
N MET A 9 -10.34 1.58 -1.59
CA MET A 9 -9.12 1.10 -0.97
C MET A 9 -9.39 -0.13 -0.11
N ILE A 10 -8.44 -1.06 -0.14
CA ILE A 10 -8.42 -2.21 0.77
C ILE A 10 -7.19 -2.08 1.65
N ILE A 11 -7.35 -2.41 2.92
CA ILE A 11 -6.24 -2.41 3.86
C ILE A 11 -5.93 -3.84 4.25
N GLY A 12 -4.67 -4.24 4.07
CA GLY A 12 -4.21 -5.54 4.49
C GLY A 12 -3.35 -5.43 5.73
N ASP A 13 -3.89 -5.83 6.86
CA ASP A 13 -3.19 -5.65 8.12
C ASP A 13 -3.87 -6.31 9.29
N SER A 14 -3.07 -6.56 10.32
CA SER A 14 -3.55 -7.11 11.57
C SER A 14 -3.23 -6.20 12.77
N SER A 15 -2.73 -4.99 12.55
CA SER A 15 -2.27 -4.16 13.66
C SER A 15 -3.26 -3.06 14.00
N ARG A 16 -3.23 -2.62 15.25
CA ARG A 16 -4.08 -1.52 15.70
C ARG A 16 -3.73 -0.21 15.01
N ALA A 17 -2.46 -0.04 14.66
CA ALA A 17 -2.03 1.17 14.00
C ALA A 17 -2.74 1.33 12.66
N MET A 18 -2.88 0.25 11.91
CA MET A 18 -3.56 0.32 10.62
C MET A 18 -5.06 0.52 10.78
N LEU A 19 -5.65 -0.08 11.82
CA LEU A 19 -7.07 0.16 12.10
C LEU A 19 -7.32 1.63 12.40
N ALA A 20 -6.42 2.26 13.17
CA ALA A 20 -6.54 3.68 13.45
C ALA A 20 -6.41 4.51 12.17
N LEU A 21 -5.50 4.12 11.28
CA LEU A 21 -5.37 4.77 9.99
C LEU A 21 -6.62 4.59 9.15
N THR A 22 -7.22 3.39 9.20
CA THR A 22 -8.46 3.15 8.49
C THR A 22 -9.54 4.12 8.93
N GLU A 23 -9.69 4.31 10.24
CA GLU A 23 -10.67 5.23 10.76
C GLU A 23 -10.40 6.66 10.30
N THR A 24 -9.13 7.05 10.29
CA THR A 24 -8.75 8.37 9.82
C THR A 24 -9.11 8.55 8.35
N MET A 25 -8.92 7.51 7.54
CA MET A 25 -9.15 7.61 6.11
C MET A 25 -10.60 7.50 5.72
N VAL A 26 -11.46 7.00 6.60
CA VAL A 26 -12.89 6.94 6.31
C VAL A 26 -13.44 8.33 6.03
N ASP A 27 -12.91 9.34 6.71
CA ASP A 27 -13.38 10.72 6.51
C ASP A 27 -12.49 11.49 5.54
N SER A 28 -11.61 10.82 4.84
CA SER A 28 -10.67 11.47 3.92
C SER A 28 -11.12 11.23 2.48
N ASP A 29 -10.17 11.21 1.57
CA ASP A 29 -10.44 11.10 0.14
C ASP A 29 -10.53 9.66 -0.34
N PHE A 30 -10.53 8.68 0.56
CA PHE A 30 -10.55 7.28 0.18
C PHE A 30 -11.75 6.57 0.77
N ASP A 31 -12.27 5.60 0.00
CA ASP A 31 -13.38 4.77 0.43
C ASP A 31 -12.82 3.40 0.81
N VAL A 32 -12.62 3.17 2.11
CA VAL A 32 -12.06 1.92 2.60
C VAL A 32 -13.19 0.89 2.67
N VAL A 33 -13.13 -0.11 1.81
CA VAL A 33 -14.23 -1.08 1.68
C VAL A 33 -13.94 -2.41 2.35
N ALA A 34 -12.69 -2.70 2.67
CA ALA A 34 -12.35 -3.96 3.30
C ALA A 34 -11.04 -3.85 4.06
N SER A 35 -10.94 -4.63 5.12
CA SER A 35 -9.70 -4.82 5.85
C SER A 35 -9.48 -6.33 5.92
N VAL A 36 -8.32 -6.78 5.45
CA VAL A 36 -8.04 -8.20 5.33
C VAL A 36 -6.77 -8.56 6.09
N MET A 37 -6.64 -9.83 6.46
CA MET A 37 -5.58 -10.26 7.38
C MET A 37 -4.52 -11.13 6.72
N ASP A 38 -4.74 -11.55 5.49
CA ASP A 38 -3.78 -12.42 4.80
C ASP A 38 -3.85 -12.21 3.30
N GLY A 39 -2.88 -12.82 2.60
CA GLY A 39 -2.77 -12.61 1.16
C GLY A 39 -3.92 -13.19 0.37
N GLU A 40 -4.45 -14.32 0.80
CA GLU A 40 -5.56 -14.94 0.09
C GLU A 40 -6.80 -14.07 0.18
N SER A 41 -7.11 -13.56 1.37
CA SER A 41 -8.24 -12.66 1.56
C SER A 41 -8.05 -11.37 0.76
N LEU A 42 -6.82 -10.90 0.67
CA LEU A 42 -6.51 -9.71 -0.11
C LEU A 42 -6.85 -9.91 -1.58
N VAL A 43 -6.44 -11.04 -2.15
CA VAL A 43 -6.68 -11.32 -3.55
C VAL A 43 -8.18 -11.44 -3.81
N LEU A 44 -8.91 -12.12 -2.93
CA LEU A 44 -10.35 -12.26 -3.08
C LEU A 44 -11.05 -10.91 -2.99
N ALA A 45 -10.64 -10.06 -2.06
CA ALA A 45 -11.22 -8.73 -1.92
C ALA A 45 -10.93 -7.88 -3.16
N ALA A 46 -9.73 -8.00 -3.71
CA ALA A 46 -9.39 -7.26 -4.92
C ALA A 46 -10.25 -7.69 -6.10
N GLN A 47 -10.52 -8.98 -6.22
CA GLN A 47 -11.41 -9.47 -7.27
C GLN A 47 -12.82 -8.92 -7.12
N HIS A 48 -13.29 -8.84 -5.89
CA HIS A 48 -14.65 -8.42 -5.63
C HIS A 48 -14.82 -6.91 -5.79
N TYR A 49 -13.92 -6.12 -5.21
CA TYR A 49 -14.08 -4.67 -5.15
C TYR A 49 -13.35 -3.93 -6.26
N GLN A 50 -12.36 -4.55 -6.88
CA GLN A 50 -11.54 -3.92 -7.91
C GLN A 50 -11.04 -2.55 -7.46
N PRO A 51 -10.30 -2.50 -6.33
CA PRO A 51 -9.93 -1.23 -5.73
C PRO A 51 -8.87 -0.50 -6.54
N ALA A 52 -8.82 0.81 -6.36
CA ALA A 52 -7.74 1.60 -6.94
C ALA A 52 -6.44 1.41 -6.17
N LEU A 53 -6.54 1.07 -4.88
CA LEU A 53 -5.38 1.01 -4.01
C LEU A 53 -5.51 -0.11 -2.99
N ALA A 54 -4.42 -0.82 -2.76
CA ALA A 54 -4.29 -1.77 -1.66
C ALA A 54 -3.13 -1.31 -0.78
N LEU A 55 -3.44 -0.97 0.47
CA LEU A 55 -2.44 -0.51 1.43
C LEU A 55 -2.12 -1.67 2.35
N LEU A 56 -0.88 -2.15 2.29
CA LEU A 56 -0.48 -3.37 2.99
C LEU A 56 0.53 -3.06 4.07
N ASP A 57 0.33 -3.67 5.23
CA ASP A 57 1.31 -3.59 6.30
C ASP A 57 2.38 -4.65 6.04
N PHE A 58 3.63 -4.21 5.94
CA PHE A 58 4.73 -5.12 5.66
C PHE A 58 5.32 -5.60 6.98
N THR A 59 4.73 -6.64 7.54
CA THR A 59 5.18 -7.23 8.79
C THR A 59 5.26 -8.75 8.65
N PRO A 60 5.99 -9.41 9.56
CA PRO A 60 6.02 -10.87 9.53
C PRO A 60 4.65 -11.52 9.71
N SER A 61 3.71 -10.85 10.37
CA SER A 61 2.38 -11.42 10.56
C SER A 61 1.54 -11.40 9.29
N PHE A 62 1.97 -10.66 8.27
CA PHE A 62 1.34 -10.68 6.95
C PHE A 62 2.32 -11.35 5.98
N GLY A 63 2.66 -12.58 6.28
CA GLY A 63 3.84 -13.24 5.73
C GLY A 63 3.88 -13.42 4.22
N ASP A 64 2.73 -13.44 3.55
CA ASP A 64 2.70 -13.60 2.09
C ASP A 64 2.29 -12.33 1.37
N ALA A 65 2.54 -11.17 2.00
CA ALA A 65 2.20 -9.88 1.39
C ALA A 65 2.91 -9.68 0.05
N LEU A 66 4.17 -10.09 -0.04
CA LEU A 66 4.90 -9.93 -1.29
C LEU A 66 4.32 -10.81 -2.40
N ALA A 67 3.96 -12.05 -2.07
CA ALA A 67 3.35 -12.92 -3.06
C ALA A 67 2.00 -12.39 -3.50
N ALA A 68 1.21 -11.88 -2.56
CA ALA A 68 -0.08 -11.30 -2.88
C ALA A 68 0.07 -10.06 -3.77
N SER A 69 1.10 -9.25 -3.49
CA SER A 69 1.38 -8.08 -4.31
C SER A 69 1.69 -8.47 -5.75
N ARG A 70 2.52 -9.50 -5.93
CA ARG A 70 2.82 -9.97 -7.29
C ARG A 70 1.57 -10.43 -8.01
N GLN A 71 0.71 -11.16 -7.30
CA GLN A 71 -0.52 -11.67 -7.89
C GLN A 71 -1.45 -10.53 -8.28
N LEU A 72 -1.57 -9.50 -7.44
CA LEU A 72 -2.38 -8.34 -7.77
C LEU A 72 -1.81 -7.60 -8.97
N SER A 73 -0.48 -7.44 -9.02
CA SER A 73 0.14 -6.73 -10.14
C SER A 73 -0.10 -7.43 -11.46
N GLN A 74 -0.15 -8.76 -11.45
CA GLN A 74 -0.36 -9.54 -12.67
C GLN A 74 -1.82 -9.58 -13.07
N ASN A 75 -2.73 -9.72 -12.11
CA ASN A 75 -4.14 -9.96 -12.40
C ASN A 75 -4.99 -8.71 -12.29
N HIS A 76 -4.53 -7.70 -11.55
CA HIS A 76 -5.26 -6.46 -11.34
C HIS A 76 -4.31 -5.27 -11.50
N PRO A 77 -3.79 -5.03 -12.71
CA PRO A 77 -2.75 -4.01 -12.90
C PRO A 77 -3.22 -2.59 -12.61
N THR A 78 -4.52 -2.37 -12.53
CA THR A 78 -5.03 -1.04 -12.18
C THR A 78 -5.08 -0.80 -10.68
N THR A 79 -4.87 -1.84 -9.88
CA THR A 79 -4.80 -1.69 -8.42
C THR A 79 -3.37 -1.36 -8.03
N LYS A 80 -3.16 -0.19 -7.43
CA LYS A 80 -1.84 0.20 -6.95
C LYS A 80 -1.61 -0.41 -5.59
N VAL A 81 -0.49 -1.12 -5.43
CA VAL A 81 -0.13 -1.73 -4.15
C VAL A 81 0.87 -0.84 -3.47
N VAL A 82 0.61 -0.49 -2.22
CA VAL A 82 1.50 0.34 -1.42
C VAL A 82 1.77 -0.40 -0.11
N PHE A 83 3.05 -0.56 0.20
CA PHE A 83 3.44 -1.12 1.48
C PHE A 83 3.68 0.00 2.49
N PHE A 84 3.22 -0.21 3.71
CA PHE A 84 3.32 0.76 4.77
C PHE A 84 3.95 0.05 5.97
N SER A 85 5.19 0.40 6.30
CA SER A 85 6.01 -0.40 7.20
C SER A 85 6.65 0.44 8.28
N THR A 86 6.93 -0.18 9.42
CA THR A 86 7.77 0.43 10.44
C THR A 86 9.25 0.23 10.13
N HIS A 87 9.58 -0.60 9.15
CA HIS A 87 10.96 -0.91 8.80
C HIS A 87 11.48 0.06 7.78
N ASP A 88 12.50 0.83 8.16
CA ASP A 88 13.12 1.81 7.30
C ASP A 88 14.37 1.19 6.68
N ASP A 89 14.17 0.23 5.79
CA ASP A 89 15.25 -0.54 5.20
C ASP A 89 15.06 -0.61 3.70
N ALA A 90 16.09 -0.17 2.97
CA ALA A 90 16.04 -0.17 1.51
C ALA A 90 15.85 -1.58 0.94
N THR A 91 16.30 -2.61 1.65
CA THR A 91 16.10 -3.98 1.21
C THR A 91 14.62 -4.33 1.16
N TYR A 92 13.86 -3.91 2.15
CA TYR A 92 12.42 -4.15 2.14
C TYR A 92 11.74 -3.38 1.02
N ALA A 93 12.16 -2.14 0.79
CA ALA A 93 11.60 -1.36 -0.30
C ALA A 93 11.88 -2.02 -1.65
N ALA A 94 13.11 -2.52 -1.84
CA ALA A 94 13.45 -3.19 -3.09
C ALA A 94 12.59 -4.43 -3.30
N ALA A 95 12.38 -5.22 -2.24
CA ALA A 95 11.54 -6.41 -2.35
C ALA A 95 10.10 -6.05 -2.69
N ALA A 96 9.59 -4.96 -2.11
CA ALA A 96 8.23 -4.52 -2.40
C ALA A 96 8.08 -4.12 -3.86
N PHE A 97 9.03 -3.36 -4.40
CA PHE A 97 8.93 -2.95 -5.80
C PHE A 97 9.12 -4.12 -6.75
N GLU A 98 9.96 -5.09 -6.40
CA GLU A 98 10.06 -6.30 -7.21
C GLU A 98 8.76 -7.08 -7.22
N ALA A 99 7.97 -6.95 -6.17
CA ALA A 99 6.66 -7.58 -6.09
C ALA A 99 5.57 -6.75 -6.76
N GLY A 100 5.93 -5.69 -7.47
CA GLY A 100 4.98 -4.90 -8.23
C GLY A 100 4.38 -3.73 -7.48
N ALA A 101 4.90 -3.37 -6.31
CA ALA A 101 4.36 -2.26 -5.54
C ALA A 101 4.57 -0.94 -6.27
N ALA A 102 3.63 -0.03 -6.06
CA ALA A 102 3.73 1.34 -6.56
C ALA A 102 4.33 2.27 -5.51
N GLY A 103 4.38 1.85 -4.26
CA GLY A 103 4.96 2.67 -3.20
C GLY A 103 5.39 1.84 -2.01
N PHE A 104 6.37 2.37 -1.29
CA PHE A 104 6.82 1.82 -0.02
C PHE A 104 7.01 2.99 0.93
N LEU A 105 6.19 3.05 1.96
CA LEU A 105 6.17 4.17 2.89
C LEU A 105 6.56 3.69 4.27
N VAL A 106 7.35 4.50 4.96
CA VAL A 106 7.77 4.19 6.32
C VAL A 106 6.90 5.00 7.28
N LYS A 107 6.27 4.31 8.23
CA LYS A 107 5.27 4.93 9.11
C LYS A 107 5.83 6.15 9.84
N GLN A 108 7.06 6.08 10.32
CA GLN A 108 7.67 7.16 11.07
C GLN A 108 7.98 8.39 10.21
N ARG A 109 7.99 8.23 8.89
CA ARG A 109 8.32 9.32 7.98
C ARG A 109 7.12 9.82 7.21
N THR A 110 5.94 9.31 7.52
CA THR A 110 4.74 9.66 6.78
C THR A 110 3.88 10.57 7.65
N SER A 111 3.90 11.86 7.34
CA SER A 111 3.09 12.83 8.05
C SER A 111 1.76 13.11 7.34
N ASP A 112 1.70 12.87 6.04
CA ASP A 112 0.49 13.10 5.27
C ASP A 112 0.28 11.93 4.32
N LEU A 113 -0.27 10.86 4.86
CA LEU A 113 -0.47 9.63 4.11
C LEU A 113 -1.42 9.84 2.94
N THR A 114 -2.49 10.57 3.15
CA THR A 114 -3.49 10.80 2.11
C THR A 114 -2.86 11.47 0.89
N SER A 115 -2.02 12.47 1.12
CA SER A 115 -1.36 13.17 0.03
C SER A 115 -0.43 12.24 -0.76
N LEU A 116 0.33 11.41 -0.05
CA LEU A 116 1.24 10.48 -0.70
C LEU A 116 0.48 9.43 -1.51
N LEU A 117 -0.60 8.91 -0.97
CA LEU A 117 -1.41 7.92 -1.68
C LEU A 117 -2.05 8.53 -2.92
N THR A 118 -2.49 9.78 -2.83
CA THR A 118 -3.06 10.46 -3.98
C THR A 118 -2.04 10.61 -5.10
N ARG A 119 -0.81 10.94 -4.76
CA ARG A 119 0.27 11.05 -5.74
C ARG A 119 0.56 9.72 -6.40
N ILE A 120 0.53 8.64 -5.62
CA ILE A 120 0.74 7.30 -6.17
C ILE A 120 -0.38 6.95 -7.15
N LEU A 121 -1.62 7.30 -6.83
CA LEU A 121 -2.73 7.06 -7.74
C LEU A 121 -2.60 7.84 -9.04
N ARG A 122 -1.89 8.96 -9.01
CA ARG A 122 -1.62 9.75 -10.22
C ARG A 122 -0.47 9.19 -11.05
N GLY A 123 0.15 8.11 -10.59
CA GLY A 123 1.21 7.46 -11.34
C GLY A 123 2.59 7.68 -10.78
N GLU A 124 2.75 8.41 -9.68
CA GLU A 124 4.06 8.58 -9.07
C GLU A 124 4.44 7.32 -8.31
N ARG A 125 5.74 7.07 -8.29
CA ARG A 125 6.30 5.98 -7.51
C ARG A 125 7.01 6.58 -6.32
N ILE A 126 6.58 6.26 -5.11
CA ILE A 126 7.11 6.86 -3.90
C ILE A 126 7.79 5.78 -3.08
N GLN A 127 9.01 6.07 -2.65
CA GLN A 127 9.82 5.13 -1.89
C GLN A 127 10.44 5.82 -0.69
N HIS A 128 10.25 5.25 0.48
CA HIS A 128 10.97 5.62 1.69
C HIS A 128 11.90 4.49 2.07
N PRO A 129 13.13 4.79 2.40
CA PRO A 129 13.74 6.12 2.31
C PRO A 129 13.71 6.63 0.87
N ALA A 130 13.60 7.93 0.71
CA ALA A 130 13.40 8.54 -0.60
C ALA A 130 14.54 8.23 -1.55
N THR A 131 15.73 8.06 -1.03
CA THR A 131 16.87 7.66 -1.84
C THR A 131 17.45 6.40 -1.25
N LEU A 132 17.72 5.44 -2.12
CA LEU A 132 18.49 4.29 -1.69
C LEU A 132 19.85 4.77 -1.27
N PRO A 133 20.42 4.17 -0.20
CA PRO A 133 21.79 4.47 0.10
C PRO A 133 22.61 4.09 -1.11
N THR A 134 23.17 5.08 -1.74
CA THR A 134 24.05 4.78 -2.82
C THR A 134 25.26 4.11 -2.25
N PRO A 135 25.77 3.15 -2.93
CA PRO A 135 27.03 2.64 -2.55
C PRO A 135 27.95 3.83 -2.56
N SER A 136 28.57 3.94 -1.49
CA SER A 136 29.43 5.00 -1.40
C SER A 136 30.36 4.97 -2.51
N ARG A 137 30.40 5.92 -3.17
CA ARG A 137 31.09 6.00 -4.10
C ARG A 137 32.10 6.51 -3.70
N GLN A 138 32.39 6.24 -3.30
CA GLN A 138 33.15 6.64 -2.79
C GLN A 138 33.87 6.09 -2.61
#